data_d8cc612d2536e82805774ea62aafb7b7
#
_entry.id   d8cc612d2536e82805774ea62aafb7b7
#
_cell.length_a   1.000
_cell.length_b   1.000
_cell.length_c   1.000
_cell.angle_alpha   90.00
_cell.angle_beta   90.00
_cell.angle_gamma   90.00
#
_symmetry.space_group_name_H-M   'P 1'
#
loop_
_entity.id
_entity.type
_entity.pdbx_description
1 polymer ?
#
loop_
_entity_poly.entity_id
_entity_poly.type
_entity_poly.pdbx_seq_one_letter_code
_entity_poly.pdbx_strand_id
1 'polypeptide(L)'
;MNHEQSEATDHAKPASDLLARMLDLADETTKIHGGQWTFSNEERSPWDGTETSGYVAIPCSKLKPGSGEKRAYRYTSMILGPAVEDPKAAVDQYVSHFEQQGFAETNRFDSDVPESVGSGYYTTVTLEDDEGTTLVYQAGNHLSSLSFEGACSFDPAMEARTS
;
A
#
# COMPACT_ATOMS: atom_id res chain seq x y z
N MET A 1 -16.53 -19.82 -14.85
CA MET A 1 -16.54 -20.98 -13.98
C MET A 1 -15.44 -20.96 -12.96
N ASN A 2 -14.23 -20.79 -13.37
CA ASN A 2 -13.11 -20.72 -12.44
C ASN A 2 -13.00 -19.37 -11.73
N HIS A 3 -13.68 -18.37 -12.21
CA HIS A 3 -13.67 -17.04 -11.64
C HIS A 3 -14.23 -16.98 -10.22
N GLU A 4 -15.34 -17.69 -9.98
CA GLU A 4 -15.95 -17.69 -8.66
C GLU A 4 -15.10 -18.43 -7.63
N GLN A 5 -14.45 -19.50 -8.04
CA GLN A 5 -13.54 -20.25 -7.17
C GLN A 5 -12.28 -19.44 -6.87
N SER A 6 -11.78 -18.70 -7.86
CA SER A 6 -10.61 -17.85 -7.69
C SER A 6 -10.89 -16.72 -6.72
N GLU A 7 -12.02 -16.04 -6.86
CA GLU A 7 -12.42 -14.97 -5.94
C GLU A 7 -12.64 -15.49 -4.52
N ALA A 8 -13.28 -16.64 -4.37
CA ALA A 8 -13.49 -17.25 -3.07
C ALA A 8 -12.17 -17.62 -2.40
N THR A 9 -11.19 -18.09 -3.17
CA THR A 9 -9.86 -18.42 -2.66
C THR A 9 -9.13 -17.18 -2.20
N ASP A 10 -9.19 -16.08 -2.98
CA ASP A 10 -8.52 -14.83 -2.64
C ASP A 10 -9.08 -14.22 -1.36
N HIS A 11 -10.41 -14.29 -1.18
CA HIS A 11 -11.06 -13.75 0.02
C HIS A 11 -10.94 -14.66 1.23
N ALA A 12 -10.35 -15.83 1.07
CA ALA A 12 -10.21 -16.81 2.15
C ALA A 12 -8.88 -16.70 2.90
N LYS A 13 -7.97 -15.83 2.47
CA LYS A 13 -6.67 -15.69 3.14
C LYS A 13 -6.83 -15.17 4.56
N PRO A 14 -6.08 -15.74 5.53
CA PRO A 14 -6.13 -15.26 6.91
C PRO A 14 -5.63 -13.82 7.05
N ALA A 15 -6.22 -13.10 7.99
CA ALA A 15 -5.83 -11.73 8.28
C ALA A 15 -4.33 -11.62 8.62
N SER A 16 -3.80 -12.60 9.35
CA SER A 16 -2.39 -12.61 9.74
C SER A 16 -1.45 -12.68 8.53
N ASP A 17 -1.81 -13.46 7.51
CA ASP A 17 -1.02 -13.56 6.28
C ASP A 17 -1.04 -12.26 5.50
N LEU A 18 -2.20 -11.62 5.45
CA LEU A 18 -2.36 -10.35 4.75
C LEU A 18 -1.60 -9.23 5.44
N LEU A 19 -1.62 -9.21 6.77
CA LEU A 19 -0.85 -8.22 7.53
C LEU A 19 0.65 -8.44 7.35
N ALA A 20 1.11 -9.68 7.40
CA ALA A 20 2.51 -10.02 7.15
C ALA A 20 2.94 -9.57 5.76
N ARG A 21 2.09 -9.76 4.75
CA ARG A 21 2.36 -9.29 3.39
C ARG A 21 2.52 -7.77 3.34
N MET A 22 1.66 -7.03 4.06
CA MET A 22 1.74 -5.57 4.13
C MET A 22 3.05 -5.11 4.78
N LEU A 23 3.44 -5.77 5.86
CA LEU A 23 4.70 -5.46 6.52
C LEU A 23 5.89 -5.70 5.60
N ASP A 24 5.88 -6.80 4.85
CA ASP A 24 6.95 -7.11 3.89
C ASP A 24 7.04 -6.07 2.78
N LEU A 25 5.90 -5.65 2.23
CA LEU A 25 5.88 -4.65 1.17
C LEU A 25 6.41 -3.30 1.65
N ALA A 26 6.06 -2.91 2.86
CA ALA A 26 6.60 -1.69 3.46
C ALA A 26 8.10 -1.81 3.70
N ASP A 27 8.55 -2.93 4.22
CA ASP A 27 9.97 -3.18 4.47
C ASP A 27 10.79 -3.11 3.18
N GLU A 28 10.32 -3.75 2.13
CA GLU A 28 10.98 -3.70 0.82
C GLU A 28 11.04 -2.27 0.28
N THR A 29 9.96 -1.51 0.45
CA THR A 29 9.91 -0.11 0.01
C THR A 29 10.96 0.73 0.74
N THR A 30 11.05 0.58 2.05
CA THR A 30 12.01 1.34 2.83
C THR A 30 13.45 0.99 2.48
N LYS A 31 13.71 -0.25 2.08
CA LYS A 31 15.05 -0.70 1.70
C LYS A 31 15.48 -0.21 0.32
N ILE A 32 14.54 -0.01 -0.60
CA ILE A 32 14.87 0.46 -1.95
C ILE A 32 15.57 1.83 -1.90
N HIS A 33 15.07 2.72 -1.05
CA HIS A 33 15.60 4.08 -0.96
C HIS A 33 16.39 4.34 0.31
N GLY A 34 16.28 3.46 1.29
CA GLY A 34 16.91 3.66 2.57
C GLY A 34 16.31 4.83 3.34
N GLY A 35 17.06 5.32 4.33
CA GLY A 35 16.63 6.44 5.14
C GLY A 35 15.63 6.05 6.22
N GLN A 36 15.06 7.06 6.88
CA GLN A 36 14.10 6.84 7.95
C GLN A 36 12.68 7.09 7.45
N TRP A 37 11.82 6.13 7.76
CA TRP A 37 10.42 6.18 7.41
C TRP A 37 9.58 6.26 8.67
N THR A 38 8.43 6.92 8.56
CA THR A 38 7.50 7.09 9.68
C THR A 38 6.09 6.75 9.24
N PHE A 39 5.23 6.43 10.20
CA PHE A 39 3.81 6.37 9.92
C PHE A 39 3.26 7.78 9.69
N SER A 40 2.16 7.87 8.96
CA SER A 40 1.50 9.13 8.63
C SER A 40 0.50 9.53 9.74
N ASN A 41 0.91 9.41 11.00
CA ASN A 41 0.12 9.84 12.14
C ASN A 41 0.63 11.20 12.65
N GLU A 42 -0.10 11.80 13.57
CA GLU A 42 0.28 13.12 14.12
C GLU A 42 1.66 13.10 14.76
N GLU A 43 1.99 12.01 15.41
CA GLU A 43 3.26 11.85 16.11
C GLU A 43 4.43 11.51 15.20
N ARG A 44 4.15 11.16 13.95
CA ARG A 44 5.15 10.69 12.99
C ARG A 44 5.99 9.55 13.60
N SER A 45 5.31 8.55 14.15
CA SER A 45 5.95 7.42 14.80
C SER A 45 6.87 6.68 13.82
N PRO A 46 8.10 6.33 14.24
CA PRO A 46 9.01 5.61 13.36
C PRO A 46 8.46 4.27 12.92
N TRP A 47 8.61 3.98 11.63
CA TRP A 47 8.28 2.66 11.11
C TRP A 47 9.49 1.74 11.33
N ASP A 48 9.29 0.65 12.05
CA ASP A 48 10.38 -0.25 12.44
C ASP A 48 10.26 -1.67 11.86
N GLY A 49 9.24 -1.92 11.04
CA GLY A 49 9.05 -3.23 10.42
C GLY A 49 8.18 -4.18 11.21
N THR A 50 7.86 -3.87 12.45
CA THR A 50 7.07 -4.75 13.32
C THR A 50 5.82 -4.09 13.88
N GLU A 51 5.80 -2.77 13.92
CA GLU A 51 4.67 -2.02 14.46
C GLU A 51 3.46 -2.11 13.54
N THR A 52 2.35 -2.59 14.08
CA THR A 52 1.13 -2.81 13.29
C THR A 52 0.00 -1.84 13.62
N SER A 53 0.19 -0.94 14.56
CA SER A 53 -0.88 0.01 14.95
C SER A 53 -1.28 0.97 13.85
N GLY A 54 -0.40 1.18 12.86
CA GLY A 54 -0.70 2.02 11.70
C GLY A 54 -1.45 1.32 10.59
N TYR A 55 -1.81 0.05 10.77
CA TYR A 55 -2.53 -0.74 9.78
C TYR A 55 -3.98 -0.88 10.19
N VAL A 56 -4.88 -0.36 9.38
CA VAL A 56 -6.31 -0.30 9.66
C VAL A 56 -7.05 -1.13 8.62
N ALA A 57 -8.09 -1.83 9.02
CA ALA A 57 -8.94 -2.58 8.11
C ALA A 57 -10.11 -1.70 7.66
N ILE A 58 -10.33 -1.64 6.35
CA ILE A 58 -11.47 -0.91 5.77
C ILE A 58 -12.31 -1.88 4.96
N PRO A 59 -13.63 -1.63 4.84
CA PRO A 59 -14.48 -2.49 4.03
C PRO A 59 -14.09 -2.44 2.56
N CYS A 60 -14.14 -3.60 1.90
CA CYS A 60 -13.98 -3.65 0.45
C CYS A 60 -15.24 -3.14 -0.22
N SER A 61 -15.08 -2.38 -1.30
CA SER A 61 -16.18 -1.71 -1.98
C SER A 61 -17.14 -2.66 -2.68
N LYS A 62 -16.72 -3.90 -2.93
CA LYS A 62 -17.55 -4.89 -3.62
C LYS A 62 -18.08 -5.92 -2.64
N LEU A 63 -19.22 -5.60 -2.04
CA LEU A 63 -20.00 -6.59 -1.31
C LEU A 63 -20.85 -7.35 -2.34
N LYS A 64 -20.79 -8.68 -2.33
CA LYS A 64 -21.68 -9.47 -3.15
C LYS A 64 -23.09 -9.32 -2.61
N PRO A 65 -24.08 -8.94 -3.44
CA PRO A 65 -25.46 -8.91 -3.01
C PRO A 65 -25.87 -10.29 -2.50
N GLY A 66 -26.47 -10.35 -1.33
CA GLY A 66 -26.91 -11.61 -0.74
C GLY A 66 -25.85 -12.35 0.07
N SER A 67 -24.63 -11.86 0.15
CA SER A 67 -23.64 -12.44 1.05
C SER A 67 -23.97 -12.13 2.51
N GLY A 68 -25.00 -11.31 2.71
CA GLY A 68 -25.65 -11.09 3.98
C GLY A 68 -24.74 -10.53 5.05
N GLU A 69 -24.23 -11.38 5.85
CA GLU A 69 -23.55 -11.00 7.08
C GLU A 69 -22.03 -10.94 6.96
N LYS A 70 -21.47 -11.47 5.87
CA LYS A 70 -20.02 -11.50 5.71
C LYS A 70 -19.54 -10.29 4.92
N ARG A 71 -18.72 -9.48 5.57
CA ARG A 71 -18.06 -8.36 4.93
C ARG A 71 -16.60 -8.71 4.69
N ALA A 72 -16.12 -8.37 3.51
CA ALA A 72 -14.70 -8.44 3.22
C ALA A 72 -14.05 -7.12 3.63
N TYR A 73 -12.86 -7.23 4.19
CA TYR A 73 -12.05 -6.07 4.59
C TYR A 73 -10.69 -6.18 3.95
N ARG A 74 -10.01 -5.05 3.83
CA ARG A 74 -8.61 -5.00 3.44
C ARG A 74 -7.85 -4.11 4.41
N TYR A 75 -6.58 -4.41 4.62
CA TYR A 75 -5.72 -3.53 5.39
C TYR A 75 -5.28 -2.35 4.51
N THR A 76 -5.13 -1.20 5.13
CA THR A 76 -4.57 -0.01 4.50
C THR A 76 -3.60 0.65 5.46
N SER A 77 -2.58 1.29 4.91
CA SER A 77 -1.64 2.07 5.70
C SER A 77 -0.94 3.07 4.80
N MET A 78 -0.25 4.01 5.43
CA MET A 78 0.57 4.99 4.73
C MET A 78 1.83 5.24 5.56
N ILE A 79 2.97 5.22 4.89
CA ILE A 79 4.24 5.59 5.49
C ILE A 79 4.88 6.73 4.70
N LEU A 80 5.64 7.56 5.41
CA LEU A 80 6.30 8.72 4.84
C LEU A 80 7.80 8.51 4.90
N GLY A 81 8.49 8.84 3.84
CA GLY A 81 9.90 8.60 3.71
C GLY A 81 10.69 9.83 3.29
N PRO A 82 12.00 9.68 3.16
CA PRO A 82 12.87 10.80 2.85
C PRO A 82 12.68 11.31 1.44
N ALA A 83 13.12 12.54 1.23
CA ALA A 83 13.20 13.14 -0.09
C ALA A 83 14.19 12.37 -0.97
N VAL A 84 13.96 12.39 -2.28
CA VAL A 84 14.87 11.83 -3.28
C VAL A 84 15.30 12.92 -4.24
N GLU A 85 16.49 12.80 -4.80
CA GLU A 85 17.03 13.81 -5.73
C GLU A 85 16.34 13.74 -7.08
N ASP A 86 16.04 12.53 -7.55
CA ASP A 86 15.42 12.30 -8.86
C ASP A 86 14.18 11.44 -8.69
N PRO A 87 13.00 12.07 -8.52
CA PRO A 87 11.76 11.32 -8.35
C PRO A 87 11.43 10.35 -9.48
N LYS A 88 11.70 10.70 -10.73
CA LYS A 88 11.42 9.81 -11.86
C LYS A 88 12.28 8.56 -11.81
N ALA A 89 13.57 8.72 -11.53
CA ALA A 89 14.48 7.58 -11.41
C ALA A 89 14.11 6.71 -10.22
N ALA A 90 13.69 7.31 -9.11
CA ALA A 90 13.25 6.57 -7.92
C ALA A 90 12.01 5.73 -8.24
N VAL A 91 11.04 6.28 -8.96
CA VAL A 91 9.85 5.55 -9.38
C VAL A 91 10.21 4.41 -10.32
N ASP A 92 11.09 4.65 -11.30
CA ASP A 92 11.52 3.59 -12.21
C ASP A 92 12.16 2.42 -11.46
N GLN A 93 12.98 2.72 -10.47
CA GLN A 93 13.62 1.71 -9.62
C GLN A 93 12.57 0.93 -8.82
N TYR A 94 11.61 1.62 -8.26
CA TYR A 94 10.52 1.03 -7.48
C TYR A 94 9.69 0.08 -8.34
N VAL A 95 9.30 0.52 -9.53
CA VAL A 95 8.53 -0.29 -10.48
C VAL A 95 9.30 -1.55 -10.88
N SER A 96 10.59 -1.39 -11.24
CA SER A 96 11.42 -2.53 -11.64
C SER A 96 11.50 -3.58 -10.53
N HIS A 97 11.61 -3.15 -9.29
CA HIS A 97 11.68 -4.06 -8.15
C HIS A 97 10.38 -4.87 -8.00
N PHE A 98 9.24 -4.20 -8.02
CA PHE A 98 7.96 -4.86 -7.76
C PHE A 98 7.38 -5.58 -8.98
N GLU A 99 7.75 -5.20 -10.20
CA GLU A 99 7.36 -5.97 -11.38
C GLU A 99 7.86 -7.41 -11.30
N GLN A 100 9.01 -7.63 -10.69
CA GLN A 100 9.56 -8.97 -10.48
C GLN A 100 8.72 -9.80 -9.53
N GLN A 101 7.84 -9.17 -8.76
CA GLN A 101 6.97 -9.84 -7.80
C GLN A 101 5.52 -9.93 -8.27
N GLY A 102 5.26 -9.65 -9.54
CA GLY A 102 3.93 -9.78 -10.10
C GLY A 102 3.08 -8.52 -10.07
N PHE A 103 3.65 -7.39 -9.69
CA PHE A 103 2.94 -6.12 -9.78
C PHE A 103 3.04 -5.55 -11.18
N ALA A 104 1.98 -4.85 -11.60
CA ALA A 104 1.94 -4.15 -12.86
C ALA A 104 1.60 -2.69 -12.63
N GLU A 105 2.25 -1.82 -13.38
CA GLU A 105 1.97 -0.39 -13.32
C GLU A 105 0.64 -0.10 -14.01
N THR A 106 -0.27 0.57 -13.29
CA THR A 106 -1.60 0.92 -13.80
C THR A 106 -1.77 2.41 -14.02
N ASN A 107 -0.95 3.23 -13.37
CA ASN A 107 -1.01 4.68 -13.52
C ASN A 107 0.32 5.30 -13.11
N ARG A 108 0.67 6.42 -13.76
CA ARG A 108 1.86 7.20 -13.40
C ARG A 108 1.62 8.65 -13.79
N PHE A 109 1.96 9.57 -12.91
CA PHE A 109 1.90 11.00 -13.23
C PHE A 109 2.94 11.79 -12.44
N ASP A 110 3.30 12.96 -12.99
CA ASP A 110 4.18 13.93 -12.33
C ASP A 110 3.37 15.14 -11.91
N SER A 111 3.77 15.78 -10.83
CA SER A 111 3.18 17.03 -10.38
C SER A 111 4.22 17.93 -9.74
N ASP A 112 4.01 19.24 -9.89
CA ASP A 112 4.83 20.21 -9.21
C ASP A 112 4.32 20.42 -7.79
N VAL A 113 5.24 20.64 -6.87
CA VAL A 113 4.90 21.02 -5.50
C VAL A 113 4.43 22.48 -5.52
N PRO A 114 3.31 22.82 -4.87
CA PRO A 114 2.84 24.21 -4.82
C PRO A 114 3.89 25.15 -4.22
N GLU A 115 4.02 26.35 -4.77
CA GLU A 115 4.99 27.33 -4.29
C GLU A 115 4.83 27.66 -2.80
N SER A 116 3.61 27.54 -2.27
CA SER A 116 3.34 27.79 -0.86
C SER A 116 4.05 26.83 0.08
N VAL A 117 4.48 25.66 -0.41
CA VAL A 117 5.19 24.65 0.39
C VAL A 117 6.63 24.45 -0.09
N GLY A 118 7.09 25.28 -1.03
CA GLY A 118 8.44 25.23 -1.57
C GLY A 118 8.44 24.86 -3.04
N SER A 119 9.60 24.91 -3.67
CA SER A 119 9.76 24.51 -5.06
C SER A 119 10.12 23.03 -5.12
N GLY A 120 9.64 22.33 -6.14
CA GLY A 120 9.97 20.94 -6.34
C GLY A 120 8.90 20.19 -7.11
N TYR A 121 9.08 18.90 -7.22
CA TYR A 121 8.10 18.06 -7.89
C TYR A 121 8.11 16.65 -7.31
N TYR A 122 7.09 15.88 -7.67
CA TYR A 122 6.99 14.49 -7.30
C TYR A 122 6.45 13.67 -8.48
N THR A 123 6.79 12.40 -8.48
CA THR A 123 6.25 11.42 -9.42
C THR A 123 5.51 10.36 -8.62
N THR A 124 4.29 10.06 -9.03
CA THR A 124 3.45 9.07 -8.37
C THR A 124 3.20 7.91 -9.31
N VAL A 125 3.32 6.69 -8.80
CA VAL A 125 3.02 5.48 -9.56
C VAL A 125 2.08 4.60 -8.76
N THR A 126 1.14 3.97 -9.45
CA THR A 126 0.24 2.97 -8.88
C THR A 126 0.59 1.61 -9.45
N LEU A 127 0.82 0.65 -8.58
CA LEU A 127 1.10 -0.74 -8.94
C LEU A 127 0.02 -1.63 -8.34
N GLU A 128 -0.40 -2.61 -9.10
CA GLU A 128 -1.39 -3.58 -8.64
C GLU A 128 -0.95 -4.98 -8.98
N ASP A 129 -1.20 -5.94 -8.09
CA ASP A 129 -0.98 -7.34 -8.38
C ASP A 129 -2.33 -8.03 -8.69
N ASP A 130 -2.29 -9.31 -9.01
CA ASP A 130 -3.49 -10.07 -9.35
C ASP A 130 -4.30 -10.51 -8.12
N GLU A 131 -3.79 -10.29 -6.92
CA GLU A 131 -4.51 -10.58 -5.68
C GLU A 131 -5.31 -9.39 -5.15
N GLY A 132 -5.16 -8.23 -5.77
CA GLY A 132 -5.85 -7.02 -5.35
C GLY A 132 -5.06 -6.13 -4.41
N THR A 133 -3.76 -6.38 -4.28
CA THR A 133 -2.88 -5.51 -3.51
C THR A 133 -2.49 -4.31 -4.37
N THR A 134 -2.61 -3.12 -3.80
CA THR A 134 -2.30 -1.87 -4.49
C THR A 134 -1.23 -1.11 -3.74
N LEU A 135 -0.21 -0.67 -4.47
CA LEU A 135 0.86 0.18 -3.95
C LEU A 135 0.80 1.52 -4.68
N VAL A 136 0.69 2.61 -3.94
CA VAL A 136 0.78 3.96 -4.51
C VAL A 136 2.03 4.60 -3.94
N TYR A 137 3.09 4.60 -4.72
CA TYR A 137 4.37 5.16 -4.32
C TYR A 137 4.54 6.54 -4.92
N GLN A 138 4.83 7.50 -4.07
CA GLN A 138 5.12 8.87 -4.49
C GLN A 138 6.55 9.22 -4.09
N ALA A 139 7.38 9.46 -5.08
CA ALA A 139 8.73 9.94 -4.86
C ALA A 139 8.75 11.44 -5.06
N GLY A 140 9.24 12.17 -4.06
CA GLY A 140 9.28 13.62 -4.14
C GLY A 140 10.62 14.16 -3.66
N ASN A 141 11.00 15.35 -4.13
CA ASN A 141 12.23 15.97 -3.69
C ASN A 141 12.10 16.74 -2.38
N HIS A 142 10.92 16.69 -1.76
CA HIS A 142 10.71 17.16 -0.38
C HIS A 142 10.37 16.00 0.55
N LEU A 143 9.57 15.05 0.05
CA LEU A 143 9.04 13.95 0.85
C LEU A 143 8.63 12.83 -0.10
N SER A 144 8.80 11.60 0.34
CA SER A 144 8.25 10.44 -0.37
C SER A 144 7.18 9.78 0.49
N SER A 145 6.29 9.02 -0.13
CA SER A 145 5.24 8.32 0.60
C SER A 145 4.89 7.00 -0.07
N LEU A 146 4.42 6.07 0.72
CA LEU A 146 3.79 4.85 0.24
C LEU A 146 2.42 4.74 0.88
N SER A 147 1.37 4.76 0.06
CA SER A 147 0.03 4.41 0.47
C SER A 147 -0.26 3.04 -0.10
N PHE A 148 -0.75 2.11 0.69
CA PHE A 148 -0.94 0.76 0.19
C PHE A 148 -2.15 0.10 0.81
N GLU A 149 -2.75 -0.79 0.04
CA GLU A 149 -3.94 -1.55 0.42
C GLU A 149 -3.70 -3.02 0.08
N GLY A 150 -4.03 -3.89 1.02
CA GLY A 150 -3.90 -5.33 0.82
C GLY A 150 -5.10 -5.93 0.12
N ALA A 151 -5.02 -7.23 -0.14
CA ALA A 151 -6.13 -7.99 -0.71
C ALA A 151 -7.31 -8.05 0.27
N CYS A 152 -8.51 -8.21 -0.29
CA CYS A 152 -9.72 -8.36 0.52
C CYS A 152 -9.79 -9.75 1.15
N SER A 153 -10.35 -9.83 2.36
CA SER A 153 -10.55 -11.08 3.06
C SER A 153 -11.83 -11.06 3.87
N PHE A 154 -12.47 -12.23 3.96
CA PHE A 154 -13.63 -12.44 4.82
C PHE A 154 -13.24 -12.87 6.24
N ASP A 155 -11.95 -12.92 6.55
CA ASP A 155 -11.52 -13.32 7.90
C ASP A 155 -12.08 -12.34 8.94
N PRO A 156 -12.91 -12.81 9.88
CA PRO A 156 -13.52 -11.93 10.89
C PRO A 156 -12.49 -11.27 11.81
N ALA A 157 -11.26 -11.79 11.88
CA ALA A 157 -10.21 -11.18 12.67
C ALA A 157 -9.84 -9.78 12.18
N MET A 158 -10.11 -9.46 10.92
CA MET A 158 -9.84 -8.13 10.38
C MET A 158 -10.72 -7.05 11.01
N GLU A 159 -11.91 -7.41 11.48
CA GLU A 159 -12.82 -6.45 12.10
C GLU A 159 -12.24 -5.81 13.36
N ALA A 160 -11.32 -6.49 14.04
CA ALA A 160 -10.68 -5.96 15.24
C ALA A 160 -9.81 -4.73 14.96
N ARG A 161 -9.45 -4.49 13.70
CA ARG A 161 -8.61 -3.35 13.31
C ARG A 161 -9.38 -2.25 12.58
N THR A 162 -10.69 -2.36 12.50
CA THR A 162 -11.50 -1.26 11.96
C THR A 162 -11.52 -0.11 12.97
N SER A 163 -11.38 1.09 12.47
CA SER A 163 -11.37 2.27 13.34
C SER A 163 -12.75 2.88 13.49
#